data_e80d642758c9c1e46b2017615de9a2ba
#
_entry.id   e80d642758c9c1e46b2017615de9a2ba
#
_cell.length_a   1.000
_cell.length_b   1.000
_cell.length_c   1.000
_cell.angle_alpha   90.00
_cell.angle_beta   90.00
_cell.angle_gamma   90.00
#
_symmetry.space_group_name_H-M   'P 1'
#
loop_
_entity.id
_entity.type
_entity.pdbx_description
1 polymer ?
#
loop_
_entity_poly.entity_id
_entity_poly.type
_entity_poly.pdbx_seq_one_letter_code
_entity_poly.pdbx_strand_id
1 'polypeptide(L)'
;STQGYSSAASDVYKRQYVHGNEPSHHVPYLYMWTSQPWKTQYWVREIMDRMYRPVIDGLCGNDDCGQMSAWYIFTAMGFYPVCPGSDQYVLGAPYFPYMKVRVGEDCYLEIKAPKVSSKNRYVHGVRLNGKPWTKAYLTYSDLRGGGVLEFDMRPTPDKRRRFTGDERPYSLSREL
;
A
#
# COMPACT_ATOMS: atom_id res chain seq x y z
N SER A 1 -31.34 -17.51 -2.76
CA SER A 1 -32.13 -16.30 -2.47
C SER A 1 -31.30 -15.08 -2.72
N THR A 2 -31.56 -14.43 -3.83
CA THR A 2 -30.96 -13.15 -4.22
C THR A 2 -31.44 -12.09 -3.23
N GLN A 3 -30.58 -11.65 -2.32
CA GLN A 3 -30.83 -10.47 -1.54
C GLN A 3 -30.63 -9.24 -2.42
N GLY A 4 -31.73 -8.70 -2.91
CA GLY A 4 -31.73 -7.37 -3.49
C GLY A 4 -31.54 -6.35 -2.37
N TYR A 5 -30.31 -5.89 -2.18
CA TYR A 5 -30.06 -4.72 -1.37
C TYR A 5 -30.65 -3.50 -2.07
N SER A 6 -31.51 -2.73 -1.39
CA SER A 6 -32.04 -1.51 -1.97
C SER A 6 -30.87 -0.55 -2.23
N SER A 7 -30.92 0.18 -3.34
CA SER A 7 -29.91 1.17 -3.70
C SER A 7 -29.62 2.18 -2.58
N ALA A 8 -30.62 2.52 -1.77
CA ALA A 8 -30.46 3.41 -0.61
C ALA A 8 -29.67 2.77 0.53
N ALA A 9 -29.87 1.49 0.85
CA ALA A 9 -29.07 0.78 1.85
C ALA A 9 -27.62 0.62 1.39
N SER A 10 -27.40 0.33 0.11
CA SER A 10 -26.08 0.29 -0.52
C SER A 10 -25.37 1.66 -0.41
N ASP A 11 -26.10 2.76 -0.53
CA ASP A 11 -25.54 4.11 -0.46
C ASP A 11 -25.15 4.53 0.97
N VAL A 12 -25.90 4.09 1.98
CA VAL A 12 -25.55 4.30 3.40
C VAL A 12 -24.33 3.47 3.79
N TYR A 13 -24.21 2.23 3.34
CA TYR A 13 -23.03 1.39 3.57
C TYR A 13 -21.78 1.92 2.84
N LYS A 14 -21.93 2.52 1.68
CA LYS A 14 -20.82 3.11 0.90
C LYS A 14 -20.17 4.34 1.55
N ARG A 15 -20.77 4.91 2.60
CA ARG A 15 -20.17 6.01 3.38
C ARG A 15 -19.16 5.54 4.43
N GLN A 16 -19.05 4.24 4.67
CA GLN A 16 -18.04 3.63 5.54
C GLN A 16 -16.94 2.99 4.70
N TYR A 17 -15.75 2.82 5.29
CA TYR A 17 -14.69 2.06 4.65
C TYR A 17 -15.11 0.59 4.52
N VAL A 18 -15.28 0.13 3.31
CA VAL A 18 -15.62 -1.27 2.99
C VAL A 18 -14.50 -1.83 2.11
N HIS A 19 -13.57 -2.55 2.70
CA HIS A 19 -12.39 -3.06 2.00
C HIS A 19 -12.73 -4.05 0.87
N GLY A 20 -13.78 -4.84 1.03
CA GLY A 20 -14.29 -5.74 0.00
C GLY A 20 -14.93 -5.04 -1.20
N ASN A 21 -14.73 -3.74 -1.37
CA ASN A 21 -15.20 -2.94 -2.50
C ASN A 21 -14.06 -2.03 -3.00
N GLU A 22 -13.67 -2.14 -4.26
CA GLU A 22 -12.48 -1.54 -4.88
C GLU A 22 -12.40 -0.01 -4.72
N PRO A 23 -13.50 0.75 -4.79
CA PRO A 23 -13.45 2.19 -4.57
C PRO A 23 -12.85 2.60 -3.21
N SER A 24 -12.73 1.66 -2.25
CA SER A 24 -12.11 1.92 -0.95
C SER A 24 -10.60 1.67 -0.91
N HIS A 25 -10.03 0.98 -1.89
CA HIS A 25 -8.66 0.47 -1.86
C HIS A 25 -7.58 1.56 -1.75
N HIS A 26 -7.83 2.74 -2.29
CA HIS A 26 -6.92 3.89 -2.20
C HIS A 26 -6.98 4.62 -0.85
N VAL A 27 -8.10 4.52 -0.11
CA VAL A 27 -8.37 5.33 1.08
C VAL A 27 -7.28 5.24 2.16
N PRO A 28 -6.76 4.06 2.55
CA PRO A 28 -5.70 3.97 3.57
C PRO A 28 -4.39 4.62 3.15
N TYR A 29 -4.18 4.84 1.85
CA TYR A 29 -2.99 5.50 1.32
C TYR A 29 -3.09 7.04 1.29
N LEU A 30 -4.29 7.63 1.39
CA LEU A 30 -4.50 9.08 1.33
C LEU A 30 -3.75 9.86 2.42
N TYR A 31 -3.38 9.23 3.52
CA TYR A 31 -2.57 9.88 4.55
C TYR A 31 -1.17 10.29 4.06
N MET A 32 -0.66 9.72 2.95
CA MET A 32 0.61 10.14 2.36
C MET A 32 0.60 11.57 1.82
N TRP A 33 -0.59 12.12 1.51
CA TRP A 33 -0.77 13.53 1.13
C TRP A 33 -0.97 14.48 2.31
N THR A 34 -1.08 13.94 3.52
CA THR A 34 -1.37 14.71 4.75
C THR A 34 -0.12 14.94 5.60
N SER A 35 -0.30 15.63 6.73
CA SER A 35 0.73 15.75 7.77
C SER A 35 0.93 14.48 8.61
N GLN A 36 0.25 13.38 8.30
CA GLN A 36 0.26 12.15 9.10
C GLN A 36 0.50 10.88 8.26
N PRO A 37 1.59 10.80 7.46
CA PRO A 37 1.83 9.67 6.56
C PRO A 37 1.96 8.32 7.30
N TRP A 38 2.38 8.33 8.57
CA TRP A 38 2.44 7.14 9.43
C TRP A 38 1.08 6.43 9.60
N LYS A 39 -0.03 7.13 9.39
CA LYS A 39 -1.37 6.52 9.44
C LYS A 39 -1.63 5.57 8.26
N THR A 40 -1.05 5.82 7.08
CA THR A 40 -1.08 4.84 5.99
C THR A 40 -0.47 3.52 6.48
N GLN A 41 0.71 3.57 7.08
CA GLN A 41 1.43 2.38 7.55
C GLN A 41 0.62 1.62 8.61
N TYR A 42 -0.04 2.33 9.50
CA TYR A 42 -0.95 1.74 10.49
C TYR A 42 -2.14 1.04 9.84
N TRP A 43 -2.88 1.77 8.99
CA TRP A 43 -4.13 1.26 8.44
C TRP A 43 -3.95 0.13 7.43
N VAL A 44 -2.94 0.18 6.56
CA VAL A 44 -2.69 -0.94 5.63
C VAL A 44 -2.38 -2.23 6.38
N ARG A 45 -1.63 -2.16 7.49
CA ARG A 45 -1.34 -3.32 8.34
C ARG A 45 -2.59 -3.82 9.07
N GLU A 46 -3.42 -2.93 9.63
CA GLU A 46 -4.68 -3.30 10.26
C GLU A 46 -5.64 -4.00 9.28
N ILE A 47 -5.72 -3.51 8.05
CA ILE A 47 -6.54 -4.11 7.00
C ILE A 47 -6.03 -5.51 6.65
N MET A 48 -4.73 -5.66 6.43
CA MET A 48 -4.13 -6.95 6.09
C MET A 48 -4.32 -7.97 7.21
N ASP A 49 -4.12 -7.56 8.46
CA ASP A 49 -4.25 -8.44 9.63
C ASP A 49 -5.69 -8.88 9.90
N ARG A 50 -6.69 -8.03 9.59
CA ARG A 50 -8.09 -8.26 9.97
C ARG A 50 -8.99 -8.74 8.85
N MET A 51 -8.69 -8.36 7.61
CA MET A 51 -9.60 -8.55 6.46
C MET A 51 -9.13 -9.61 5.48
N TYR A 52 -7.96 -10.20 5.72
CA TYR A 52 -7.42 -11.31 4.95
C TYR A 52 -7.10 -12.48 5.87
N ARG A 53 -7.45 -13.69 5.46
CA ARG A 53 -7.21 -14.91 6.23
C ARG A 53 -6.63 -16.00 5.32
N PRO A 54 -5.72 -16.87 5.80
CA PRO A 54 -5.12 -17.94 5.02
C PRO A 54 -6.06 -19.17 4.92
N VAL A 55 -7.28 -18.95 4.43
CA VAL A 55 -8.31 -19.97 4.21
C VAL A 55 -8.97 -19.74 2.86
N ILE A 56 -9.70 -20.73 2.34
CA ILE A 56 -10.31 -20.69 0.99
C ILE A 56 -11.23 -19.47 0.82
N ASP A 57 -12.01 -19.13 1.83
CA ASP A 57 -12.92 -17.97 1.88
C ASP A 57 -12.31 -16.81 2.69
N GLY A 58 -11.02 -16.60 2.56
CA GLY A 58 -10.24 -15.67 3.38
C GLY A 58 -10.33 -14.20 2.99
N LEU A 59 -10.99 -13.87 1.89
CA LEU A 59 -11.23 -12.49 1.46
C LEU A 59 -12.50 -11.93 2.10
N CYS A 60 -12.49 -10.65 2.46
CA CYS A 60 -13.66 -9.99 3.05
C CYS A 60 -14.71 -9.52 2.02
N GLY A 61 -14.54 -9.86 0.76
CA GLY A 61 -15.42 -9.55 -0.37
C GLY A 61 -15.06 -10.42 -1.57
N ASN A 62 -15.67 -10.13 -2.72
CA ASN A 62 -15.30 -10.80 -3.97
C ASN A 62 -13.88 -10.39 -4.38
N ASP A 63 -13.14 -11.32 -5.00
CA ASP A 63 -11.79 -11.02 -5.49
C ASP A 63 -11.79 -10.09 -6.72
N ASP A 64 -12.91 -10.01 -7.41
CA ASP A 64 -13.17 -9.14 -8.56
C ASP A 64 -12.02 -9.15 -9.58
N CYS A 65 -11.87 -10.29 -10.24
CA CYS A 65 -10.82 -10.57 -11.23
C CYS A 65 -9.39 -10.42 -10.67
N GLY A 66 -9.21 -10.66 -9.39
CA GLY A 66 -7.89 -10.59 -8.73
C GLY A 66 -7.57 -9.26 -8.06
N GLN A 67 -8.51 -8.31 -8.01
CA GLN A 67 -8.27 -6.98 -7.45
C GLN A 67 -7.96 -7.03 -5.95
N MET A 68 -8.70 -7.80 -5.16
CA MET A 68 -8.44 -7.97 -3.72
C MET A 68 -7.09 -8.64 -3.47
N SER A 69 -6.78 -9.69 -4.22
CA SER A 69 -5.50 -10.38 -4.15
C SER A 69 -4.33 -9.47 -4.56
N ALA A 70 -4.51 -8.69 -5.63
CA ALA A 70 -3.51 -7.73 -6.09
C ALA A 70 -3.25 -6.64 -5.04
N TRP A 71 -4.31 -6.10 -4.41
CA TRP A 71 -4.16 -5.13 -3.33
C TRP A 71 -3.31 -5.68 -2.19
N TYR A 72 -3.60 -6.93 -1.75
CA TYR A 72 -2.82 -7.59 -0.70
C TYR A 72 -1.35 -7.74 -1.09
N ILE A 73 -1.07 -8.26 -2.29
CA ILE A 73 0.30 -8.53 -2.75
C ILE A 73 1.10 -7.23 -2.86
N PHE A 74 0.56 -6.19 -3.51
CA PHE A 74 1.22 -4.89 -3.62
C PHE A 74 1.45 -4.27 -2.24
N THR A 75 0.44 -4.28 -1.37
CA THR A 75 0.55 -3.73 -0.02
C THR A 75 1.57 -4.52 0.81
N ALA A 76 1.63 -5.85 0.66
CA ALA A 76 2.63 -6.69 1.31
C ALA A 76 4.07 -6.38 0.85
N MET A 77 4.25 -5.94 -0.40
CA MET A 77 5.52 -5.42 -0.91
C MET A 77 5.89 -4.05 -0.32
N GLY A 78 4.93 -3.34 0.29
CA GLY A 78 5.14 -2.04 0.92
C GLY A 78 4.77 -0.84 0.04
N PHE A 79 4.02 -1.03 -1.05
CA PHE A 79 3.55 0.04 -1.94
C PHE A 79 2.27 -0.36 -2.69
N TYR A 80 1.57 0.61 -3.28
CA TYR A 80 0.34 0.37 -4.04
C TYR A 80 0.13 1.42 -5.14
N PRO A 81 -0.32 1.04 -6.34
CA PRO A 81 -0.67 1.97 -7.43
C PRO A 81 -2.02 2.64 -7.15
N VAL A 82 -2.00 3.73 -6.37
CA VAL A 82 -3.20 4.40 -5.86
C VAL A 82 -4.00 5.09 -6.96
N CYS A 83 -3.32 5.64 -7.97
CA CYS A 83 -3.94 6.38 -9.05
C CYS A 83 -3.74 5.63 -10.38
N PRO A 84 -4.78 4.96 -10.91
CA PRO A 84 -4.72 4.38 -12.25
C PRO A 84 -4.39 5.45 -13.30
N GLY A 85 -3.49 5.14 -14.23
CA GLY A 85 -3.01 6.09 -15.24
C GLY A 85 -1.80 6.93 -14.80
N SER A 86 -1.39 6.85 -13.52
CA SER A 86 -0.09 7.33 -13.05
C SER A 86 0.93 6.19 -13.03
N ASP A 87 2.20 6.51 -13.23
CA ASP A 87 3.31 5.56 -13.11
C ASP A 87 3.78 5.36 -11.67
N GLN A 88 3.08 5.97 -10.69
CA GLN A 88 3.50 6.03 -9.29
C GLN A 88 2.88 4.93 -8.43
N TYR A 89 3.73 4.35 -7.59
CA TYR A 89 3.37 3.40 -6.53
C TYR A 89 3.61 4.07 -5.18
N VAL A 90 2.54 4.37 -4.48
CA VAL A 90 2.60 5.07 -3.17
C VAL A 90 3.09 4.11 -2.09
N LEU A 91 4.05 4.55 -1.29
CA LEU A 91 4.62 3.74 -0.21
C LEU A 91 3.61 3.51 0.91
N GLY A 92 3.64 2.30 1.47
CA GLY A 92 2.88 1.88 2.64
C GLY A 92 3.79 1.31 3.71
N ALA A 93 3.53 0.07 4.12
CA ALA A 93 4.37 -0.70 5.04
C ALA A 93 4.43 -2.16 4.60
N PRO A 94 5.61 -2.74 4.42
CA PRO A 94 5.75 -4.13 4.02
C PRO A 94 5.21 -5.09 5.10
N TYR A 95 4.82 -6.28 4.67
CA TYR A 95 4.24 -7.29 5.57
C TYR A 95 5.22 -8.40 5.93
N PHE A 96 6.06 -8.80 4.97
CA PHE A 96 7.01 -9.89 5.12
C PHE A 96 8.45 -9.37 5.28
N PRO A 97 9.33 -10.11 5.98
CA PRO A 97 10.72 -9.71 6.15
C PRO A 97 11.53 -9.73 4.85
N TYR A 98 11.10 -10.56 3.90
CA TYR A 98 11.71 -10.67 2.58
C TYR A 98 10.68 -11.09 1.54
N MET A 99 10.72 -10.44 0.38
CA MET A 99 10.00 -10.86 -0.81
C MET A 99 10.92 -10.69 -2.03
N LYS A 100 10.75 -11.57 -3.03
CA LYS A 100 11.44 -11.49 -4.31
C LYS A 100 10.42 -11.61 -5.42
N VAL A 101 10.36 -10.63 -6.30
CA VAL A 101 9.39 -10.55 -7.38
C VAL A 101 10.11 -10.42 -8.71
N ARG A 102 9.71 -11.20 -9.69
CA ARG A 102 10.20 -11.05 -11.06
C ARG A 102 9.48 -9.86 -11.71
N VAL A 103 10.23 -8.86 -12.13
CA VAL A 103 9.71 -7.63 -12.74
C VAL A 103 10.03 -7.52 -14.23
N GLY A 104 10.78 -8.45 -14.76
CA GLY A 104 11.14 -8.53 -16.17
C GLY A 104 11.85 -9.85 -16.48
N GLU A 105 12.32 -9.99 -17.72
CA GLU A 105 13.15 -11.13 -18.09
C GLU A 105 14.50 -11.00 -17.36
N ASP A 106 14.79 -12.00 -16.50
CA ASP A 106 15.97 -12.04 -15.62
C ASP A 106 16.14 -10.85 -14.65
N CYS A 107 15.11 -10.03 -14.47
CA CYS A 107 15.10 -8.91 -13.56
C CYS A 107 14.23 -9.21 -12.33
N TYR A 108 14.79 -9.01 -11.14
CA TYR A 108 14.11 -9.25 -9.86
C TYR A 108 14.18 -8.03 -8.97
N LEU A 109 13.03 -7.70 -8.36
CA LEU A 109 12.93 -6.76 -7.26
C LEU A 109 12.95 -7.55 -5.94
N GLU A 110 13.93 -7.28 -5.09
CA GLU A 110 14.00 -7.79 -3.73
C GLU A 110 13.49 -6.73 -2.75
N ILE A 111 12.52 -7.09 -1.92
CA ILE A 111 12.00 -6.25 -0.85
C ILE A 111 12.52 -6.80 0.47
N LYS A 112 13.23 -5.99 1.25
CA LYS A 112 13.85 -6.36 2.52
C LYS A 112 13.32 -5.51 3.66
N ALA A 113 12.70 -6.16 4.64
CA ALA A 113 12.20 -5.54 5.87
C ALA A 113 12.49 -6.48 7.07
N PRO A 114 13.78 -6.76 7.37
CA PRO A 114 14.17 -7.86 8.29
C PRO A 114 13.64 -7.70 9.70
N LYS A 115 13.26 -6.47 10.11
CA LYS A 115 12.70 -6.18 11.44
C LYS A 115 11.19 -6.11 11.47
N VAL A 116 10.50 -6.36 10.34
CA VAL A 116 9.03 -6.32 10.30
C VAL A 116 8.42 -7.35 11.25
N SER A 117 7.37 -6.96 11.94
CA SER A 117 6.60 -7.83 12.85
C SER A 117 5.23 -7.19 13.12
N SER A 118 4.38 -7.85 13.92
CA SER A 118 3.12 -7.25 14.40
C SER A 118 3.34 -5.95 15.17
N LYS A 119 4.48 -5.82 15.88
CA LYS A 119 4.86 -4.60 16.60
C LYS A 119 5.59 -3.61 15.70
N ASN A 120 6.59 -4.05 14.94
CA ASN A 120 7.41 -3.22 14.06
C ASN A 120 6.69 -3.03 12.71
N ARG A 121 5.69 -2.16 12.68
CA ARG A 121 4.83 -1.90 11.53
C ARG A 121 5.04 -0.52 10.89
N TYR A 122 5.88 0.33 11.50
CA TYR A 122 6.12 1.68 11.01
C TYR A 122 7.46 1.78 10.29
N VAL A 123 7.46 2.49 9.16
CA VAL A 123 8.63 2.73 8.32
C VAL A 123 9.32 4.02 8.77
N HIS A 124 10.57 3.94 9.18
CA HIS A 124 11.40 5.09 9.55
C HIS A 124 12.39 5.48 8.45
N GLY A 125 12.69 4.57 7.54
CA GLY A 125 13.57 4.84 6.41
C GLY A 125 13.32 3.86 5.28
N VAL A 126 13.55 4.32 4.07
CA VAL A 126 13.52 3.51 2.85
C VAL A 126 14.83 3.72 2.11
N ARG A 127 15.33 2.66 1.50
CA ARG A 127 16.48 2.70 0.59
C ARG A 127 16.14 1.96 -0.70
N LEU A 128 16.56 2.51 -1.80
CA LEU A 128 16.51 1.84 -3.10
C LEU A 128 17.94 1.66 -3.61
N ASN A 129 18.33 0.42 -3.85
CA ASN A 129 19.70 0.05 -4.27
C ASN A 129 20.79 0.67 -3.36
N GLY A 130 20.57 0.59 -2.04
CA GLY A 130 21.46 1.12 -1.01
C GLY A 130 21.43 2.63 -0.81
N LYS A 131 20.76 3.41 -1.67
CA LYS A 131 20.65 4.86 -1.56
C LYS A 131 19.41 5.24 -0.74
N PRO A 132 19.49 6.24 0.17
CA PRO A 132 18.31 6.75 0.87
C PRO A 132 17.24 7.23 -0.10
N TRP A 133 15.98 6.85 0.19
CA TRP A 133 14.83 7.22 -0.61
C TRP A 133 13.93 8.18 0.19
N THR A 134 13.72 9.38 -0.33
CA THR A 134 13.02 10.44 0.41
C THR A 134 11.56 10.61 -0.03
N LYS A 135 11.21 10.16 -1.23
CA LYS A 135 9.86 10.29 -1.78
C LYS A 135 8.87 9.33 -1.11
N ALA A 136 7.60 9.73 -1.07
CA ALA A 136 6.50 8.89 -0.59
C ALA A 136 6.01 7.88 -1.65
N TYR A 137 6.66 7.80 -2.79
CA TYR A 137 6.28 6.94 -3.91
C TYR A 137 7.51 6.44 -4.66
N LEU A 138 7.33 5.38 -5.42
CA LEU A 138 8.24 4.85 -6.43
C LEU A 138 7.57 5.00 -7.79
N THR A 139 8.36 5.10 -8.87
CA THR A 139 7.81 5.07 -10.22
C THR A 139 8.01 3.69 -10.86
N TYR A 140 7.28 3.42 -11.92
CA TYR A 140 7.49 2.20 -12.71
C TYR A 140 8.96 2.09 -13.19
N SER A 141 9.58 3.21 -13.58
CA SER A 141 10.97 3.25 -14.02
C SER A 141 11.96 2.89 -12.90
N ASP A 142 11.63 3.20 -11.63
CA ASP A 142 12.46 2.83 -10.47
C ASP A 142 12.43 1.32 -10.21
N LEU A 143 11.37 0.63 -10.60
CA LEU A 143 11.12 -0.78 -10.28
C LEU A 143 11.42 -1.74 -11.43
N ARG A 144 11.20 -1.33 -12.69
CA ARG A 144 11.25 -2.22 -13.86
C ARG A 144 12.61 -2.88 -14.10
N GLY A 145 13.69 -2.25 -13.66
CA GLY A 145 15.06 -2.78 -13.77
C GLY A 145 15.41 -3.75 -12.63
N GLY A 146 14.49 -4.01 -11.72
CA GLY A 146 14.77 -4.79 -10.51
C GLY A 146 15.62 -4.00 -9.51
N GLY A 147 16.22 -4.71 -8.56
CA GLY A 147 17.06 -4.12 -7.53
C GLY A 147 16.61 -4.47 -6.12
N VAL A 148 17.05 -3.68 -5.15
CA VAL A 148 16.78 -3.94 -3.73
C VAL A 148 16.08 -2.74 -3.09
N LEU A 149 14.86 -2.96 -2.59
CA LEU A 149 14.07 -2.01 -1.81
C LEU A 149 14.12 -2.42 -0.33
N GLU A 150 14.68 -1.57 0.52
CA GLU A 150 14.87 -1.86 1.93
C GLU A 150 14.05 -0.92 2.81
N PHE A 151 13.44 -1.49 3.86
CA PHE A 151 12.64 -0.75 4.84
C PHE A 151 13.21 -0.89 6.25
N ASP A 152 13.47 0.26 6.92
CA ASP A 152 13.77 0.28 8.36
C ASP A 152 12.47 0.32 9.15
N MET A 153 12.12 -0.83 9.75
CA MET A 153 10.87 -1.03 10.47
C MET A 153 11.04 -0.78 11.97
N ARG A 154 10.10 -0.05 12.57
CA ARG A 154 10.10 0.33 13.99
C ARG A 154 8.74 0.11 14.66
N PRO A 155 8.69 -0.01 16.01
CA PRO A 155 7.44 -0.19 16.75
C PRO A 155 6.65 1.10 16.95
N THR A 156 7.29 2.26 16.80
CA THR A 156 6.66 3.57 17.00
C THR A 156 6.60 4.36 15.70
N PRO A 157 5.51 5.12 15.46
CA PRO A 157 5.40 5.94 14.25
C PRO A 157 6.37 7.12 14.26
N ASP A 158 6.93 7.45 13.10
CA ASP A 158 7.61 8.74 12.91
C ASP A 158 6.57 9.84 12.69
N LYS A 159 6.13 10.47 13.78
CA LYS A 159 5.15 11.56 13.74
C LYS A 159 5.70 12.89 13.23
N ARG A 160 7.02 13.01 13.04
CA ARG A 160 7.66 14.22 12.51
C ARG A 160 7.80 14.17 10.99
N ARG A 161 7.84 12.97 10.39
CA ARG A 161 7.99 12.84 8.94
C ARG A 161 6.86 13.55 8.21
N ARG A 162 7.25 14.39 7.24
CA ARG A 162 6.37 15.07 6.30
C ARG A 162 6.97 14.92 4.92
N PHE A 163 6.11 14.76 3.93
CA PHE A 163 6.51 14.81 2.54
C PHE A 163 6.11 16.16 1.95
N THR A 164 7.01 16.83 1.27
CA THR A 164 6.80 18.18 0.72
C THR A 164 7.27 18.23 -0.74
N GLY A 165 6.76 19.16 -1.53
CA GLY A 165 7.16 19.33 -2.92
C GLY A 165 7.11 18.01 -3.70
N ASP A 166 8.21 17.66 -4.35
CA ASP A 166 8.35 16.47 -5.20
C ASP A 166 8.45 15.16 -4.42
N GLU A 167 8.54 15.21 -3.09
CA GLU A 167 8.47 14.01 -2.27
C GLU A 167 7.04 13.45 -2.17
N ARG A 168 6.01 14.28 -2.40
CA ARG A 168 4.60 13.84 -2.38
C ARG A 168 4.23 13.10 -3.64
N PRO A 169 3.34 12.11 -3.56
CA PRO A 169 2.79 11.49 -4.75
C PRO A 169 1.99 12.49 -5.60
N TYR A 170 1.74 12.14 -6.84
CA TYR A 170 0.94 12.94 -7.76
C TYR A 170 -0.42 13.36 -7.17
N SER A 171 -0.85 14.57 -7.50
CA SER A 171 -2.17 15.09 -7.20
C SER A 171 -2.57 16.13 -8.25
N LEU A 172 -3.75 15.97 -8.83
CA LEU A 172 -4.28 16.89 -9.84
C LEU A 172 -4.36 18.35 -9.32
N SER A 173 -4.59 18.55 -8.03
CA SER A 173 -4.62 19.88 -7.42
C SER A 173 -3.27 20.65 -7.47
N ARG A 174 -2.22 20.05 -8.00
CA ARG A 174 -0.94 20.73 -8.24
C ARG A 174 -0.80 21.27 -9.65
N GLU A 175 -1.70 20.91 -10.54
CA GLU A 175 -1.73 21.36 -11.93
C GLU A 175 -2.66 22.57 -12.11
N LEU A 176 -3.45 22.89 -11.07
CA LEU A 176 -4.36 24.03 -10.99
C LEU A 176 -3.73 25.19 -10.22
#